data_41236bbab7c4e9adbb6b8a6ee254ed32
#
_entry.id   41236bbab7c4e9adbb6b8a6ee254ed32
#
_cell.length_a   1.000
_cell.length_b   1.000
_cell.length_c   1.000
_cell.angle_alpha   90.00
_cell.angle_beta   90.00
_cell.angle_gamma   90.00
#
_symmetry.space_group_name_H-M   'P 1'
#
loop_
_entity.id
_entity.type
_entity.pdbx_description
1 polymer ?
#
loop_
_entity_poly.entity_id
_entity_poly.type
_entity_poly.pdbx_seq_one_letter_code
_entity_poly.pdbx_strand_id
1 'polypeptide(L)'
;MTRLESAPGNRGAFFSSTHRTRLSGYDPRMLATYPALADWLHWLDAFPHLRPLLIAAYVLYLLWLIGWIMLQKREPVATLSWILSLAALPYLGLFIYYLLGPQKVKRQRLRRGRARSGMEHYSSVCPPDADCTELAKIAQATTGLAPSSATEVTWLVDGAQTYAALLEAIAQARDHVHVEYYIFNPDHAGTALRDALLERAKAGVRVRLLLDAVGSSGIRGRFLKPLRDAGAEVAWFHPRQLLKPFKRPWMNMRTHRKLVVIDGRVAFTGGINITDEEDESRRPDAYRDLHMRLTGHVVRSLQLVFVEDWIYATGEPKDRFNIAQLWPNDTPSRQEGSINVQVLVSGPDSGWETIHRLQVAAIHEARERVWLVTPYFVPGEAARMALTSAALGGLDVRLLVPKMSDSWFVTQAARSYFDELLQAGVKIYEYGPRMLHTKAFIADHDVCIAGSANFDHRSFRLNFELSMMISDEGCVAELEKILIAEFAASSPVRNDRGRSLWLHRVPEAFARLASPLL
;
A
#
# COMPACT_ATOMS: atom_id res chain seq x y z
N MET A 1 47.54 70.98 31.10
CA MET A 1 47.05 72.27 30.66
C MET A 1 45.56 72.20 30.55
N THR A 2 44.90 72.67 31.56
CA THR A 2 43.96 73.81 31.65
C THR A 2 42.62 73.49 30.99
N ARG A 3 41.50 73.62 31.60
CA ARG A 3 40.82 74.23 32.78
C ARG A 3 39.34 73.84 32.56
N LEU A 4 38.59 73.24 33.49
CA LEU A 4 37.76 73.86 34.52
C LEU A 4 36.85 75.01 34.05
N GLU A 5 35.54 74.82 34.20
CA GLU A 5 34.58 75.69 34.96
C GLU A 5 33.16 75.28 34.55
N SER A 6 32.31 74.87 35.35
CA SER A 6 31.60 75.18 36.61
C SER A 6 30.10 75.35 36.33
N ALA A 7 29.32 74.75 37.16
CA ALA A 7 27.86 74.76 37.31
C ALA A 7 27.34 76.12 37.79
N PRO A 8 26.00 76.44 37.91
CA PRO A 8 25.11 75.73 38.87
C PRO A 8 23.64 75.63 38.43
N GLY A 9 22.93 74.69 38.88
CA GLY A 9 21.96 74.64 39.99
C GLY A 9 20.53 75.11 39.69
N ASN A 10 19.55 74.30 39.83
CA ASN A 10 18.50 74.44 40.82
C ASN A 10 17.38 73.38 40.73
N ARG A 11 17.20 72.72 41.81
CA ARG A 11 15.97 72.30 42.54
C ARG A 11 14.68 71.97 41.78
N GLY A 12 14.26 70.71 41.94
CA GLY A 12 13.04 70.35 42.67
C GLY A 12 11.81 70.01 41.85
N ALA A 13 11.46 68.79 41.87
CA ALA A 13 10.10 68.36 42.32
C ALA A 13 9.99 66.80 42.25
N PHE A 14 9.60 66.26 43.37
CA PHE A 14 9.03 64.93 43.55
C PHE A 14 7.82 64.66 42.62
N PHE A 15 7.67 63.48 41.99
CA PHE A 15 6.56 62.60 42.26
C PHE A 15 6.56 61.33 41.33
N SER A 16 6.41 60.20 42.03
CA SER A 16 5.67 59.00 41.63
C SER A 16 6.21 58.15 40.45
N SER A 17 6.94 57.15 40.84
CA SER A 17 7.23 55.95 40.07
C SER A 17 5.99 55.06 39.96
N THR A 18 5.35 55.00 38.85
CA THR A 18 4.53 53.85 38.47
C THR A 18 5.40 52.92 37.62
N HIS A 19 5.75 51.78 38.19
CA HIS A 19 6.36 50.65 37.50
C HIS A 19 5.45 50.21 36.35
N ARG A 20 5.70 50.66 35.14
CA ARG A 20 5.29 49.96 33.94
C ARG A 20 6.37 48.92 33.62
N THR A 21 6.12 47.69 34.00
CA THR A 21 6.86 46.51 33.48
C THR A 21 6.69 46.49 31.97
N ARG A 22 7.71 46.94 31.25
CA ARG A 22 7.81 46.74 29.80
C ARG A 22 7.97 45.24 29.54
N LEU A 23 7.04 44.69 28.83
CA LEU A 23 7.19 43.39 28.15
C LEU A 23 8.31 43.51 27.10
N SER A 24 9.55 43.16 27.50
CA SER A 24 10.69 43.05 26.60
C SER A 24 10.66 41.67 25.91
N GLY A 25 10.24 41.64 24.65
CA GLY A 25 10.31 40.39 23.90
C GLY A 25 9.68 40.40 22.51
N TYR A 26 8.95 41.45 22.13
CA TYR A 26 8.35 41.50 20.79
C TYR A 26 8.78 42.78 20.05
N ASP A 27 9.26 42.60 18.80
CA ASP A 27 9.57 43.70 17.90
C ASP A 27 8.26 44.41 17.54
N PRO A 28 8.11 45.75 17.87
CA PRO A 28 6.91 46.51 17.54
C PRO A 28 6.58 46.55 16.04
N ARG A 29 7.57 46.27 15.18
CA ARG A 29 7.39 46.22 13.72
C ARG A 29 6.63 44.99 13.24
N MET A 30 6.72 43.86 13.95
CA MET A 30 5.94 42.67 13.63
C MET A 30 4.44 42.83 13.95
N LEU A 31 4.10 43.57 15.00
CA LEU A 31 2.71 43.82 15.38
C LEU A 31 1.99 44.81 14.43
N ALA A 32 2.73 45.73 13.79
CA ALA A 32 2.17 46.64 12.80
C ALA A 32 1.76 45.95 11.49
N THR A 33 2.32 44.81 11.20
CA THR A 33 2.03 44.04 9.98
C THR A 33 0.74 43.16 10.09
N TYR A 34 0.29 42.90 11.32
CA TYR A 34 -0.90 42.09 11.60
C TYR A 34 -1.79 42.72 12.67
N PRO A 35 -2.59 43.74 12.32
CA PRO A 35 -3.42 44.46 13.30
C PRO A 35 -4.38 43.56 14.07
N ALA A 36 -4.98 42.55 13.42
CA ALA A 36 -5.85 41.58 14.08
C ALA A 36 -5.15 40.73 15.15
N LEU A 37 -3.84 40.46 14.99
CA LEU A 37 -3.04 39.77 15.98
C LEU A 37 -2.70 40.65 17.18
N ALA A 38 -2.46 41.93 16.92
CA ALA A 38 -2.24 42.95 17.95
C ALA A 38 -3.49 43.17 18.80
N ASP A 39 -4.66 43.28 18.18
CA ASP A 39 -5.95 43.43 18.87
C ASP A 39 -6.26 42.20 19.70
N TRP A 40 -5.97 40.99 19.21
CA TRP A 40 -6.17 39.75 19.94
C TRP A 40 -5.23 39.61 21.15
N LEU A 41 -3.96 40.04 21.00
CA LEU A 41 -3.00 40.08 22.10
C LEU A 41 -3.38 41.12 23.16
N HIS A 42 -3.86 42.29 22.75
CA HIS A 42 -4.39 43.31 23.66
C HIS A 42 -5.66 42.86 24.39
N TRP A 43 -6.55 42.11 23.71
CA TRP A 43 -7.72 41.51 24.35
C TRP A 43 -7.31 40.46 25.41
N LEU A 44 -6.27 39.64 25.13
CA LEU A 44 -5.72 38.69 26.11
C LEU A 44 -5.09 39.39 27.34
N ASP A 45 -4.55 40.60 27.19
CA ASP A 45 -4.00 41.37 28.30
C ASP A 45 -5.09 41.95 29.22
N ALA A 46 -6.30 42.11 28.73
CA ALA A 46 -7.47 42.47 29.55
C ALA A 46 -7.88 41.35 30.54
N PHE A 47 -7.44 40.12 30.31
CA PHE A 47 -7.74 38.98 31.17
C PHE A 47 -6.43 38.31 31.68
N PRO A 48 -5.77 38.84 32.73
CA PRO A 48 -4.46 38.39 33.19
C PRO A 48 -4.39 36.90 33.59
N HIS A 49 -5.54 36.28 33.93
CA HIS A 49 -5.59 34.85 34.25
C HIS A 49 -5.82 33.95 33.03
N LEU A 50 -6.22 34.49 31.88
CA LEU A 50 -6.53 33.69 30.70
C LEU A 50 -5.26 33.15 30.02
N ARG A 51 -4.19 33.94 29.96
CA ARG A 51 -2.89 33.50 29.41
C ARG A 51 -2.31 32.27 30.13
N PRO A 52 -2.11 32.27 31.46
CA PRO A 52 -1.60 31.10 32.15
C PRO A 52 -2.55 29.90 32.05
N LEU A 53 -3.86 30.14 32.01
CA LEU A 53 -4.86 29.06 31.80
C LEU A 53 -4.72 28.43 30.40
N LEU A 54 -4.57 29.22 29.34
CA LEU A 54 -4.35 28.71 27.98
C LEU A 54 -3.02 27.96 27.85
N ILE A 55 -1.96 28.46 28.48
CA ILE A 55 -0.65 27.78 28.52
C ILE A 55 -0.79 26.45 29.26
N ALA A 56 -1.43 26.45 30.42
CA ALA A 56 -1.65 25.21 31.20
C ALA A 56 -2.50 24.20 30.41
N ALA A 57 -3.57 24.64 29.76
CA ALA A 57 -4.41 23.80 28.92
C ALA A 57 -3.62 23.21 27.73
N TYR A 58 -2.75 24.02 27.12
CA TYR A 58 -1.88 23.55 26.02
C TYR A 58 -0.84 22.53 26.52
N VAL A 59 -0.22 22.76 27.65
CA VAL A 59 0.74 21.82 28.25
C VAL A 59 0.04 20.51 28.60
N LEU A 60 -1.14 20.56 29.20
CA LEU A 60 -1.93 19.36 29.50
C LEU A 60 -2.34 18.61 28.25
N TYR A 61 -2.73 19.35 27.21
CA TYR A 61 -3.01 18.76 25.89
C TYR A 61 -1.78 18.04 25.31
N LEU A 62 -0.59 18.67 25.35
CA LEU A 62 0.66 18.05 24.89
C LEU A 62 1.02 16.80 25.70
N LEU A 63 0.91 16.86 27.02
CA LEU A 63 1.20 15.70 27.89
C LEU A 63 0.25 14.54 27.61
N TRP A 64 -1.05 14.85 27.46
CA TRP A 64 -2.04 13.85 27.09
C TRP A 64 -1.75 13.25 25.72
N LEU A 65 -1.42 14.09 24.74
CA LEU A 65 -1.10 13.67 23.37
C LEU A 65 0.15 12.79 23.32
N ILE A 66 1.23 13.20 24.03
CA ILE A 66 2.47 12.43 24.12
C ILE A 66 2.17 11.06 24.75
N GLY A 67 1.47 11.02 25.88
CA GLY A 67 1.08 9.77 26.53
C GLY A 67 0.24 8.88 25.61
N TRP A 68 -0.72 9.49 24.88
CA TRP A 68 -1.56 8.75 23.93
C TRP A 68 -0.78 8.18 22.73
N ILE A 69 0.19 8.91 22.18
CA ILE A 69 1.04 8.44 21.09
C ILE A 69 2.01 7.34 21.58
N MET A 70 2.62 7.53 22.75
CA MET A 70 3.54 6.53 23.34
C MET A 70 2.85 5.18 23.60
N LEU A 71 1.60 5.20 24.07
CA LEU A 71 0.83 3.97 24.31
C LEU A 71 0.47 3.19 23.03
N GLN A 72 0.75 3.75 21.85
CA GLN A 72 0.48 3.06 20.59
C GLN A 72 1.56 2.04 20.19
N LYS A 73 2.66 1.93 20.94
CA LYS A 73 3.76 0.96 20.76
C LYS A 73 4.30 0.93 19.32
N ARG A 74 4.73 2.07 18.82
CA ARG A 74 5.28 2.24 17.46
C ARG A 74 6.79 2.30 17.45
N GLU A 75 7.34 2.30 16.24
CA GLU A 75 8.72 2.64 15.97
C GLU A 75 9.10 3.93 16.71
N PRO A 76 10.19 3.95 17.50
CA PRO A 76 10.57 5.10 18.33
C PRO A 76 10.75 6.38 17.53
N VAL A 77 11.39 6.29 16.35
CA VAL A 77 11.67 7.43 15.46
C VAL A 77 10.36 8.03 14.93
N ALA A 78 9.44 7.20 14.46
CA ALA A 78 8.13 7.65 13.98
C ALA A 78 7.30 8.28 15.11
N THR A 79 7.37 7.71 16.32
CA THR A 79 6.71 8.24 17.53
C THR A 79 7.22 9.64 17.86
N LEU A 80 8.55 9.81 17.90
CA LEU A 80 9.18 11.10 18.18
C LEU A 80 8.88 12.13 17.12
N SER A 81 8.91 11.76 15.83
CA SER A 81 8.56 12.64 14.71
C SER A 81 7.14 13.18 14.82
N TRP A 82 6.17 12.33 15.18
CA TRP A 82 4.80 12.75 15.39
C TRP A 82 4.65 13.67 16.61
N ILE A 83 5.33 13.38 17.72
CA ILE A 83 5.32 14.23 18.92
C ILE A 83 5.85 15.63 18.58
N LEU A 84 7.00 15.70 17.90
CA LEU A 84 7.61 16.96 17.49
C LEU A 84 6.74 17.74 16.51
N SER A 85 6.17 17.07 15.50
CA SER A 85 5.26 17.72 14.53
C SER A 85 4.03 18.32 15.19
N LEU A 86 3.43 17.60 16.15
CA LEU A 86 2.22 18.04 16.85
C LEU A 86 2.53 19.12 17.89
N ALA A 87 3.72 19.12 18.46
CA ALA A 87 4.17 20.18 19.36
C ALA A 87 4.50 21.47 18.59
N ALA A 88 5.16 21.37 17.43
CA ALA A 88 5.53 22.52 16.62
C ALA A 88 4.36 23.15 15.86
N LEU A 89 3.43 22.32 15.37
CA LEU A 89 2.29 22.73 14.54
C LEU A 89 0.98 22.11 15.07
N PRO A 90 0.46 22.56 16.21
CA PRO A 90 -0.62 21.88 16.93
C PRO A 90 -1.89 21.67 16.11
N TYR A 91 -2.33 22.65 15.34
CA TYR A 91 -3.54 22.55 14.51
C TYR A 91 -3.29 21.82 13.18
N LEU A 92 -2.25 22.22 12.45
CA LEU A 92 -1.87 21.63 11.18
C LEU A 92 -1.34 20.20 11.39
N GLY A 93 -0.51 19.99 12.40
CA GLY A 93 0.00 18.68 12.79
C GLY A 93 -1.14 17.72 13.17
N LEU A 94 -2.13 18.18 13.94
CA LEU A 94 -3.32 17.39 14.29
C LEU A 94 -4.15 17.04 13.04
N PHE A 95 -4.31 17.98 12.12
CA PHE A 95 -5.01 17.75 10.85
C PHE A 95 -4.25 16.72 9.99
N ILE A 96 -2.93 16.88 9.84
CA ILE A 96 -2.08 15.93 9.12
C ILE A 96 -2.10 14.56 9.82
N TYR A 97 -1.99 14.52 11.16
CA TYR A 97 -2.08 13.28 11.92
C TYR A 97 -3.45 12.59 11.78
N TYR A 98 -4.52 13.37 11.69
CA TYR A 98 -5.86 12.83 11.45
C TYR A 98 -6.00 12.23 10.04
N LEU A 99 -5.40 12.86 9.02
CA LEU A 99 -5.46 12.40 7.62
C LEU A 99 -4.47 11.25 7.34
N LEU A 100 -3.23 11.40 7.78
CA LEU A 100 -2.11 10.52 7.40
C LEU A 100 -1.62 9.65 8.57
N GLY A 101 -2.00 10.00 9.79
CA GLY A 101 -1.58 9.27 10.99
C GLY A 101 -2.08 7.83 10.97
N PRO A 102 -1.28 6.91 11.56
CA PRO A 102 -1.61 5.50 11.59
C PRO A 102 -2.90 5.26 12.34
N GLN A 103 -3.91 4.86 11.64
CA GLN A 103 -5.26 4.69 12.16
C GLN A 103 -5.37 3.39 12.95
N LYS A 104 -6.04 3.41 14.10
CA LYS A 104 -6.33 2.20 14.87
C LYS A 104 -7.31 1.33 14.08
N VAL A 105 -6.80 0.28 13.47
CA VAL A 105 -7.56 -0.69 12.66
C VAL A 105 -8.35 -1.68 13.52
N LYS A 106 -8.34 -1.53 14.86
CA LYS A 106 -8.99 -2.46 15.81
C LYS A 106 -10.44 -2.81 15.45
N ARG A 107 -11.21 -1.83 14.97
CA ARG A 107 -12.62 -2.04 14.59
C ARG A 107 -12.76 -2.84 13.31
N GLN A 108 -11.82 -2.73 12.40
CA GLN A 108 -11.80 -3.46 11.13
C GLN A 108 -11.29 -4.88 11.31
N ARG A 109 -10.25 -5.09 12.11
CA ARG A 109 -9.85 -6.43 12.55
C ARG A 109 -11.05 -7.20 13.10
N LEU A 110 -11.89 -6.56 13.93
CA LEU A 110 -13.11 -7.16 14.44
C LEU A 110 -14.16 -7.43 13.35
N ARG A 111 -14.32 -6.52 12.37
CA ARG A 111 -15.23 -6.74 11.24
C ARG A 111 -14.78 -7.89 10.36
N ARG A 112 -13.49 -7.93 10.02
CA ARG A 112 -12.92 -9.00 9.20
C ARG A 112 -12.86 -10.32 9.96
N GLY A 113 -12.51 -10.31 11.24
CA GLY A 113 -12.60 -11.49 12.09
C GLY A 113 -14.02 -12.08 12.12
N ARG A 114 -15.06 -11.23 12.16
CA ARG A 114 -16.45 -11.68 12.03
C ARG A 114 -16.79 -12.19 10.63
N ALA A 115 -16.26 -11.59 9.58
CA ALA A 115 -16.42 -12.10 8.22
C ALA A 115 -15.77 -13.49 8.08
N ARG A 116 -14.59 -13.68 8.67
CA ARG A 116 -13.81 -14.90 8.62
C ARG A 116 -14.31 -16.00 9.56
N SER A 117 -14.81 -15.64 10.77
CA SER A 117 -15.29 -16.63 11.74
C SER A 117 -16.41 -17.49 11.15
N GLY A 118 -16.24 -18.82 11.15
CA GLY A 118 -17.14 -19.79 10.50
C GLY A 118 -16.83 -20.09 9.04
N MET A 119 -15.84 -19.39 8.41
CA MET A 119 -15.28 -19.81 7.11
C MET A 119 -13.97 -20.61 7.30
N GLU A 120 -13.43 -20.63 8.51
CA GLU A 120 -12.22 -21.38 8.87
C GLU A 120 -12.32 -22.86 8.53
N HIS A 121 -13.51 -23.44 8.64
CA HIS A 121 -13.78 -24.82 8.26
C HIS A 121 -13.55 -25.10 6.76
N TYR A 122 -13.73 -24.08 5.93
CA TYR A 122 -13.51 -24.20 4.47
C TYR A 122 -12.05 -23.97 4.08
N SER A 123 -11.24 -23.31 4.93
CA SER A 123 -9.81 -23.12 4.74
C SER A 123 -8.96 -24.25 5.33
N SER A 124 -9.52 -25.00 6.30
CA SER A 124 -8.82 -26.03 7.07
C SER A 124 -8.86 -27.44 6.46
N VAL A 125 -9.19 -27.57 5.19
CA VAL A 125 -9.38 -28.86 4.52
C VAL A 125 -8.08 -29.68 4.33
N CYS A 126 -6.91 -29.09 4.68
CA CYS A 126 -5.66 -29.86 4.73
C CYS A 126 -4.90 -29.56 6.01
N PRO A 127 -4.65 -30.58 6.87
CA PRO A 127 -3.63 -30.41 7.90
C PRO A 127 -2.29 -30.10 7.21
N PRO A 128 -1.42 -29.30 7.83
CA PRO A 128 -0.09 -29.10 7.31
C PRO A 128 0.61 -30.47 7.24
N ASP A 129 0.97 -30.92 6.04
CA ASP A 129 1.83 -32.08 5.90
C ASP A 129 3.12 -31.81 6.67
N ALA A 130 3.71 -32.89 7.23
CA ALA A 130 4.96 -32.82 7.97
C ALA A 130 6.12 -32.23 7.15
N ASP A 131 5.99 -32.21 5.82
CA ASP A 131 6.98 -31.71 4.85
C ASP A 131 6.75 -30.28 4.36
N CYS A 132 5.84 -29.50 4.98
CA CYS A 132 5.69 -28.09 4.62
C CYS A 132 6.96 -27.30 4.91
N THR A 133 7.41 -26.51 3.91
CA THR A 133 8.56 -25.59 4.03
C THR A 133 8.32 -24.57 5.14
N GLU A 134 9.38 -23.96 5.66
CA GLU A 134 9.27 -22.92 6.68
C GLU A 134 8.45 -21.72 6.16
N LEU A 135 8.65 -21.31 4.91
CA LEU A 135 7.86 -20.27 4.26
C LEU A 135 6.36 -20.60 4.25
N ALA A 136 5.98 -21.84 3.94
CA ALA A 136 4.59 -22.28 3.94
C ALA A 136 3.97 -22.22 5.35
N LYS A 137 4.73 -22.58 6.39
CA LYS A 137 4.30 -22.48 7.79
C LYS A 137 4.09 -21.00 8.20
N ILE A 138 5.02 -20.11 7.84
CA ILE A 138 4.91 -18.67 8.10
C ILE A 138 3.68 -18.10 7.37
N ALA A 139 3.47 -18.46 6.11
CA ALA A 139 2.34 -18.01 5.32
C ALA A 139 1.01 -18.44 5.97
N GLN A 140 0.88 -19.70 6.37
CA GLN A 140 -0.31 -20.22 7.06
C GLN A 140 -0.53 -19.51 8.41
N ALA A 141 0.51 -19.35 9.22
CA ALA A 141 0.42 -18.71 10.52
C ALA A 141 -0.01 -17.23 10.43
N THR A 142 0.39 -16.53 9.36
CA THR A 142 0.10 -15.10 9.17
C THR A 142 -1.19 -14.83 8.42
N THR A 143 -1.59 -15.69 7.49
CA THR A 143 -2.83 -15.55 6.71
C THR A 143 -4.00 -16.34 7.29
N GLY A 144 -3.72 -17.47 7.96
CA GLY A 144 -4.69 -18.50 8.34
C GLY A 144 -5.25 -19.27 7.13
N LEU A 145 -4.65 -19.15 5.95
CA LEU A 145 -4.95 -19.93 4.77
C LEU A 145 -3.96 -21.09 4.68
N ALA A 146 -4.48 -22.30 4.55
CA ALA A 146 -3.64 -23.49 4.42
C ALA A 146 -2.89 -23.48 3.08
N PRO A 147 -1.72 -24.15 2.99
CA PRO A 147 -1.08 -24.48 1.73
C PRO A 147 -2.05 -25.15 0.76
N SER A 148 -1.91 -24.84 -0.52
CA SER A 148 -2.81 -25.30 -1.56
C SER A 148 -2.02 -25.77 -2.78
N SER A 149 -2.73 -26.22 -3.81
CA SER A 149 -2.12 -26.61 -5.08
C SER A 149 -2.85 -26.00 -6.26
N ALA A 150 -2.13 -25.78 -7.35
CA ALA A 150 -2.69 -25.49 -8.65
C ALA A 150 -2.51 -26.70 -9.58
N THR A 151 -3.47 -26.87 -10.49
CA THR A 151 -3.33 -27.78 -11.61
C THR A 151 -2.55 -27.13 -12.74
N GLU A 152 -2.74 -25.80 -12.87
CA GLU A 152 -2.08 -24.98 -13.89
C GLU A 152 -1.87 -23.56 -13.35
N VAL A 153 -0.71 -22.99 -13.64
CA VAL A 153 -0.39 -21.57 -13.46
C VAL A 153 0.10 -21.05 -14.80
N THR A 154 -0.59 -20.08 -15.37
CA THR A 154 -0.19 -19.44 -16.64
C THR A 154 0.20 -18.00 -16.38
N TRP A 155 1.41 -17.62 -16.73
CA TRP A 155 1.86 -16.24 -16.69
C TRP A 155 1.29 -15.45 -17.87
N LEU A 156 0.63 -14.34 -17.59
CA LEU A 156 0.05 -13.44 -18.56
C LEU A 156 0.83 -12.12 -18.54
N VAL A 157 1.47 -11.83 -19.64
CA VAL A 157 2.36 -10.68 -19.76
C VAL A 157 1.61 -9.54 -20.44
N ASP A 158 1.58 -8.39 -19.79
CA ASP A 158 0.89 -7.18 -20.23
C ASP A 158 -0.65 -7.30 -20.36
N GLY A 159 -1.29 -6.20 -20.68
CA GLY A 159 -2.75 -6.11 -20.70
C GLY A 159 -3.41 -6.91 -21.81
N ALA A 160 -2.82 -6.92 -23.02
CA ALA A 160 -3.46 -7.59 -24.16
C ALA A 160 -3.66 -9.09 -23.92
N GLN A 161 -2.65 -9.79 -23.40
CA GLN A 161 -2.77 -11.21 -23.05
C GLN A 161 -3.76 -11.40 -21.90
N THR A 162 -3.68 -10.55 -20.88
CA THR A 162 -4.53 -10.64 -19.69
C THR A 162 -6.00 -10.41 -20.05
N TYR A 163 -6.31 -9.37 -20.81
CA TYR A 163 -7.70 -9.08 -21.16
C TYR A 163 -8.29 -10.11 -22.10
N ALA A 164 -7.51 -10.62 -23.07
CA ALA A 164 -7.97 -11.69 -23.94
C ALA A 164 -8.34 -12.95 -23.14
N ALA A 165 -7.45 -13.43 -22.28
CA ALA A 165 -7.69 -14.60 -21.44
C ALA A 165 -8.87 -14.40 -20.46
N LEU A 166 -8.98 -13.19 -19.89
CA LEU A 166 -10.04 -12.85 -18.95
C LEU A 166 -11.41 -12.79 -19.62
N LEU A 167 -11.52 -12.15 -20.79
CA LEU A 167 -12.76 -12.06 -21.56
C LEU A 167 -13.21 -13.44 -22.06
N GLU A 168 -12.27 -14.28 -22.50
CA GLU A 168 -12.56 -15.65 -22.90
C GLU A 168 -13.12 -16.48 -21.73
N ALA A 169 -12.47 -16.42 -20.56
CA ALA A 169 -12.91 -17.15 -19.38
C ALA A 169 -14.29 -16.66 -18.88
N ILE A 170 -14.53 -15.35 -18.89
CA ILE A 170 -15.83 -14.78 -18.53
C ILE A 170 -16.93 -15.24 -19.51
N ALA A 171 -16.64 -15.29 -20.80
CA ALA A 171 -17.62 -15.74 -21.80
C ALA A 171 -18.08 -17.18 -21.56
N GLN A 172 -17.24 -18.01 -20.92
CA GLN A 172 -17.53 -19.42 -20.60
C GLN A 172 -18.21 -19.61 -19.23
N ALA A 173 -18.33 -18.55 -18.41
CA ALA A 173 -18.93 -18.61 -17.08
C ALA A 173 -20.38 -19.13 -17.12
N ARG A 174 -20.72 -20.01 -16.17
CA ARG A 174 -22.04 -20.66 -16.09
C ARG A 174 -22.77 -20.41 -14.78
N ASP A 175 -22.05 -20.24 -13.68
CA ASP A 175 -22.64 -20.08 -12.35
C ASP A 175 -22.40 -18.69 -11.76
N HIS A 176 -21.14 -18.26 -11.63
CA HIS A 176 -20.83 -16.95 -11.07
C HIS A 176 -19.52 -16.36 -11.60
N VAL A 177 -19.47 -15.02 -11.61
CA VAL A 177 -18.25 -14.24 -11.84
C VAL A 177 -18.09 -13.22 -10.72
N HIS A 178 -17.02 -13.35 -9.95
CA HIS A 178 -16.64 -12.43 -8.88
C HIS A 178 -15.42 -11.62 -9.30
N VAL A 179 -15.54 -10.31 -9.25
CA VAL A 179 -14.53 -9.36 -9.75
C VAL A 179 -14.18 -8.35 -8.67
N GLU A 180 -12.90 -8.20 -8.36
CA GLU A 180 -12.37 -7.17 -7.47
C GLU A 180 -11.20 -6.45 -8.13
N TYR A 181 -11.29 -5.11 -8.24
CA TYR A 181 -10.22 -4.28 -8.81
C TYR A 181 -9.99 -2.99 -8.05
N TYR A 182 -8.71 -2.57 -8.01
CA TYR A 182 -8.31 -1.26 -7.53
C TYR A 182 -8.65 -0.18 -8.54
N ILE A 183 -8.11 -0.29 -9.78
CA ILE A 183 -8.46 0.60 -10.89
C ILE A 183 -9.32 -0.16 -11.89
N PHE A 184 -10.48 0.43 -12.17
CA PHE A 184 -11.37 0.05 -13.26
C PHE A 184 -11.80 1.34 -13.94
N ASN A 185 -11.33 1.59 -15.16
CA ASN A 185 -11.63 2.82 -15.87
C ASN A 185 -12.74 2.63 -16.91
N PRO A 186 -13.55 3.66 -17.20
CA PRO A 186 -14.59 3.60 -18.23
C PRO A 186 -14.03 3.87 -19.64
N ASP A 187 -12.87 3.26 -19.94
CA ASP A 187 -12.18 3.28 -21.23
C ASP A 187 -12.50 2.03 -22.07
N HIS A 188 -11.69 1.67 -23.06
CA HIS A 188 -11.94 0.49 -23.90
C HIS A 188 -11.84 -0.81 -23.11
N ALA A 189 -10.78 -1.00 -22.33
CA ALA A 189 -10.59 -2.19 -21.52
C ALA A 189 -11.74 -2.38 -20.52
N GLY A 190 -12.09 -1.30 -19.80
CA GLY A 190 -13.19 -1.36 -18.84
C GLY A 190 -14.57 -1.51 -19.50
N THR A 191 -14.77 -0.95 -20.69
CA THR A 191 -16.01 -1.13 -21.46
C THR A 191 -16.14 -2.57 -21.92
N ALA A 192 -15.07 -3.16 -22.47
CA ALA A 192 -15.07 -4.56 -22.92
C ALA A 192 -15.39 -5.53 -21.77
N LEU A 193 -14.72 -5.33 -20.62
CA LEU A 193 -14.98 -6.17 -19.45
C LEU A 193 -16.39 -5.98 -18.89
N ARG A 194 -16.88 -4.73 -18.80
CA ARG A 194 -18.27 -4.45 -18.39
C ARG A 194 -19.27 -5.16 -19.28
N ASP A 195 -19.07 -5.11 -20.59
CA ASP A 195 -20.02 -5.67 -21.56
C ASP A 195 -20.00 -7.22 -21.52
N ALA A 196 -18.83 -7.84 -21.33
CA ALA A 196 -18.73 -9.29 -21.09
C ALA A 196 -19.46 -9.71 -19.80
N LEU A 197 -19.31 -8.96 -18.72
CA LEU A 197 -20.03 -9.19 -17.46
C LEU A 197 -21.55 -9.00 -17.64
N LEU A 198 -21.96 -7.99 -18.42
CA LEU A 198 -23.36 -7.72 -18.73
C LEU A 198 -24.01 -8.89 -19.49
N GLU A 199 -23.33 -9.44 -20.49
CA GLU A 199 -23.83 -10.61 -21.24
C GLU A 199 -23.99 -11.83 -20.33
N ARG A 200 -23.07 -12.05 -19.39
CA ARG A 200 -23.22 -13.15 -18.42
C ARG A 200 -24.36 -12.91 -17.43
N ALA A 201 -24.52 -11.67 -16.93
CA ALA A 201 -25.65 -11.32 -16.05
C ALA A 201 -27.00 -11.54 -16.74
N LYS A 202 -27.14 -11.12 -18.02
CA LYS A 202 -28.33 -11.38 -18.83
C LYS A 202 -28.60 -12.87 -19.05
N ALA A 203 -27.54 -13.70 -19.11
CA ALA A 203 -27.64 -15.14 -19.21
C ALA A 203 -27.97 -15.85 -17.88
N GLY A 204 -28.17 -15.09 -16.80
CA GLY A 204 -28.51 -15.61 -15.46
C GLY A 204 -27.30 -15.98 -14.58
N VAL A 205 -26.08 -15.69 -15.04
CA VAL A 205 -24.86 -15.85 -14.23
C VAL A 205 -24.82 -14.80 -13.11
N ARG A 206 -24.48 -15.21 -11.90
CA ARG A 206 -24.37 -14.32 -10.74
C ARG A 206 -23.09 -13.48 -10.82
N VAL A 207 -23.22 -12.20 -11.15
CA VAL A 207 -22.08 -11.27 -11.26
C VAL A 207 -21.98 -10.38 -10.04
N ARG A 208 -20.82 -10.38 -9.37
CA ARG A 208 -20.46 -9.46 -8.27
C ARG A 208 -19.21 -8.68 -8.62
N LEU A 209 -19.33 -7.36 -8.58
CA LEU A 209 -18.25 -6.42 -8.91
C LEU A 209 -17.92 -5.55 -7.69
N LEU A 210 -16.72 -5.71 -7.12
CA LEU A 210 -16.17 -4.93 -6.01
C LEU A 210 -15.09 -3.99 -6.51
N LEU A 211 -15.27 -2.70 -6.36
CA LEU A 211 -14.35 -1.67 -6.86
C LEU A 211 -13.84 -0.78 -5.73
N ASP A 212 -12.56 -0.41 -5.77
CA ASP A 212 -12.04 0.62 -4.87
C ASP A 212 -12.61 2.00 -5.24
N ALA A 213 -13.11 2.71 -4.23
CA ALA A 213 -13.80 3.98 -4.47
C ALA A 213 -12.86 5.15 -4.85
N VAL A 214 -11.55 5.01 -4.65
CA VAL A 214 -10.55 6.01 -5.05
C VAL A 214 -9.88 5.61 -6.36
N GLY A 215 -9.38 4.40 -6.46
CA GLY A 215 -8.75 3.90 -7.68
C GLY A 215 -9.69 3.93 -8.89
N SER A 216 -10.96 3.56 -8.67
CA SER A 216 -11.99 3.55 -9.73
C SER A 216 -12.88 4.81 -9.72
N SER A 217 -12.36 5.95 -9.26
CA SER A 217 -13.15 7.18 -9.12
C SER A 217 -13.59 7.80 -10.45
N GLY A 218 -13.00 7.41 -11.56
CA GLY A 218 -13.43 7.81 -12.91
C GLY A 218 -14.78 7.23 -13.33
N ILE A 219 -15.24 6.15 -12.69
CA ILE A 219 -16.50 5.51 -13.00
C ILE A 219 -17.68 6.36 -12.50
N ARG A 220 -18.57 6.70 -13.42
CA ARG A 220 -19.86 7.34 -13.11
C ARG A 220 -20.97 6.29 -13.03
N GLY A 221 -22.00 6.54 -12.22
CA GLY A 221 -23.12 5.62 -12.01
C GLY A 221 -23.79 5.14 -13.30
N ARG A 222 -23.84 6.00 -14.34
CA ARG A 222 -24.37 5.65 -15.66
C ARG A 222 -23.58 4.54 -16.37
N PHE A 223 -22.27 4.42 -16.13
CA PHE A 223 -21.44 3.39 -16.74
C PHE A 223 -21.78 1.98 -16.22
N LEU A 224 -22.10 1.87 -14.93
CA LEU A 224 -22.45 0.61 -14.27
C LEU A 224 -23.96 0.34 -14.26
N LYS A 225 -24.78 1.29 -14.74
CA LYS A 225 -26.25 1.13 -14.75
C LYS A 225 -26.70 -0.11 -15.53
N PRO A 226 -26.20 -0.40 -16.75
CA PRO A 226 -26.60 -1.60 -17.48
C PRO A 226 -26.36 -2.91 -16.71
N LEU A 227 -25.22 -3.01 -16.01
CA LEU A 227 -24.91 -4.17 -15.17
C LEU A 227 -25.92 -4.35 -14.04
N ARG A 228 -26.26 -3.26 -13.33
CA ARG A 228 -27.24 -3.30 -12.24
C ARG A 228 -28.65 -3.63 -12.73
N ASP A 229 -29.04 -3.07 -13.86
CA ASP A 229 -30.33 -3.33 -14.49
C ASP A 229 -30.47 -4.81 -14.92
N ALA A 230 -29.35 -5.47 -15.25
CA ALA A 230 -29.29 -6.91 -15.56
C ALA A 230 -29.17 -7.81 -14.31
N GLY A 231 -29.23 -7.24 -13.10
CA GLY A 231 -29.18 -7.99 -11.83
C GLY A 231 -27.79 -8.20 -11.25
N ALA A 232 -26.73 -7.64 -11.83
CA ALA A 232 -25.39 -7.70 -11.25
C ALA A 232 -25.28 -6.86 -9.96
N GLU A 233 -24.62 -7.41 -8.96
CA GLU A 233 -24.35 -6.73 -7.69
C GLU A 233 -23.04 -5.94 -7.79
N VAL A 234 -23.08 -4.63 -7.47
CA VAL A 234 -21.91 -3.74 -7.53
C VAL A 234 -21.70 -3.07 -6.19
N ALA A 235 -20.55 -3.31 -5.59
CA ALA A 235 -20.16 -2.73 -4.31
C ALA A 235 -18.89 -1.87 -4.42
N TRP A 236 -18.71 -0.98 -3.44
CA TRP A 236 -17.56 -0.10 -3.36
C TRP A 236 -16.77 -0.38 -2.10
N PHE A 237 -15.49 -0.64 -2.25
CA PHE A 237 -14.57 -0.75 -1.13
C PHE A 237 -14.24 0.65 -0.60
N HIS A 238 -14.49 0.89 0.68
CA HIS A 238 -14.29 2.19 1.36
C HIS A 238 -14.87 3.39 0.58
N PRO A 239 -16.19 3.49 0.40
CA PRO A 239 -16.82 4.58 -0.33
C PRO A 239 -16.48 5.94 0.28
N ARG A 240 -16.29 6.96 -0.58
CA ARG A 240 -16.03 8.34 -0.14
C ARG A 240 -17.23 8.90 0.60
N GLN A 241 -17.08 9.17 1.89
CA GLN A 241 -18.12 9.80 2.72
C GLN A 241 -17.73 11.24 3.07
N LEU A 242 -17.61 12.10 2.08
CA LEU A 242 -17.23 13.52 2.23
C LEU A 242 -18.19 14.33 3.12
N LEU A 243 -19.45 13.92 3.24
CA LEU A 243 -20.49 14.63 3.99
C LEU A 243 -20.63 14.18 5.47
N LYS A 244 -19.75 13.29 5.96
CA LYS A 244 -19.77 12.85 7.36
C LYS A 244 -18.44 13.19 8.04
N PRO A 245 -18.26 14.45 8.52
CA PRO A 245 -16.98 14.94 9.05
C PRO A 245 -16.48 14.16 10.27
N PHE A 246 -17.40 13.49 11.02
CA PHE A 246 -17.05 12.66 12.17
C PHE A 246 -16.75 11.19 11.83
N LYS A 247 -16.98 10.75 10.59
CA LYS A 247 -16.51 9.44 10.13
C LYS A 247 -15.15 9.65 9.47
N ARG A 248 -14.10 9.10 10.12
CA ARG A 248 -12.73 9.17 9.64
C ARG A 248 -12.65 8.83 8.16
N PRO A 249 -11.98 9.65 7.36
CA PRO A 249 -11.76 9.31 5.96
C PRO A 249 -10.84 8.09 5.90
N TRP A 250 -11.38 6.95 5.46
CA TRP A 250 -10.62 5.74 5.13
C TRP A 250 -9.80 5.92 3.85
N MET A 251 -9.35 7.16 3.60
CA MET A 251 -8.71 7.55 2.34
C MET A 251 -7.37 6.86 2.10
N ASN A 252 -6.68 6.46 3.17
CA ASN A 252 -5.38 5.80 3.08
C ASN A 252 -5.42 4.27 2.98
N MET A 253 -6.54 3.65 3.35
CA MET A 253 -6.68 2.19 3.31
C MET A 253 -7.45 1.81 2.06
N ARG A 254 -6.78 1.18 1.09
CA ARG A 254 -7.35 0.84 -0.22
C ARG A 254 -7.25 -0.65 -0.47
N THR A 255 -8.23 -1.22 -1.19
CA THR A 255 -7.99 -2.51 -1.79
C THR A 255 -7.11 -2.30 -3.02
N HIS A 256 -5.93 -2.89 -3.00
CA HIS A 256 -5.03 -2.90 -4.15
C HIS A 256 -5.04 -4.26 -4.86
N ARG A 257 -5.93 -5.14 -4.42
CA ARG A 257 -6.14 -6.47 -5.01
C ARG A 257 -6.72 -6.36 -6.41
N LYS A 258 -6.33 -7.29 -7.25
CA LYS A 258 -6.87 -7.54 -8.57
C LYS A 258 -7.18 -9.03 -8.59
N LEU A 259 -8.45 -9.34 -8.54
CA LEU A 259 -8.92 -10.72 -8.40
C LEU A 259 -10.19 -10.94 -9.22
N VAL A 260 -10.17 -11.95 -10.07
CA VAL A 260 -11.37 -12.46 -10.72
C VAL A 260 -11.47 -13.96 -10.42
N VAL A 261 -12.65 -14.41 -9.99
CA VAL A 261 -12.94 -15.83 -9.80
C VAL A 261 -14.18 -16.20 -10.60
N ILE A 262 -14.06 -17.23 -11.41
CA ILE A 262 -15.10 -17.68 -12.33
C ILE A 262 -15.47 -19.12 -11.96
N ASP A 263 -16.74 -19.33 -11.61
CA ASP A 263 -17.37 -20.61 -11.31
C ASP A 263 -16.62 -21.44 -10.22
N GLY A 264 -15.75 -20.79 -9.41
CA GLY A 264 -14.88 -21.50 -8.46
C GLY A 264 -13.83 -22.42 -9.11
N ARG A 265 -13.59 -22.30 -10.42
CA ARG A 265 -12.71 -23.17 -11.23
C ARG A 265 -11.48 -22.46 -11.74
N VAL A 266 -11.62 -21.21 -12.13
CA VAL A 266 -10.55 -20.40 -12.69
C VAL A 266 -10.45 -19.10 -11.90
N ALA A 267 -9.23 -18.69 -11.60
CA ALA A 267 -8.96 -17.40 -10.98
C ALA A 267 -7.88 -16.63 -11.75
N PHE A 268 -7.98 -15.30 -11.70
CA PHE A 268 -6.99 -14.38 -12.23
C PHE A 268 -6.56 -13.43 -11.10
N THR A 269 -5.25 -13.23 -10.95
CA THR A 269 -4.68 -12.27 -10.01
C THR A 269 -3.30 -11.80 -10.46
N GLY A 270 -2.85 -10.63 -10.00
CA GLY A 270 -1.55 -10.07 -10.40
C GLY A 270 -1.46 -8.56 -10.23
N GLY A 271 -0.66 -7.92 -11.05
CA GLY A 271 -0.42 -6.47 -11.01
C GLY A 271 -1.39 -5.66 -11.88
N ILE A 272 -1.90 -6.24 -12.97
CA ILE A 272 -2.64 -5.54 -14.03
C ILE A 272 -4.02 -5.08 -13.56
N ASN A 273 -4.33 -3.81 -13.76
CA ASN A 273 -5.65 -3.20 -13.53
C ASN A 273 -6.52 -3.27 -14.81
N ILE A 274 -7.73 -2.74 -14.76
CA ILE A 274 -8.62 -2.65 -15.92
C ILE A 274 -8.60 -1.22 -16.45
N THR A 275 -7.68 -0.96 -17.36
CA THR A 275 -7.50 0.36 -18.01
C THR A 275 -6.64 0.23 -19.28
N ASP A 276 -6.89 1.11 -20.24
CA ASP A 276 -6.09 1.19 -21.48
C ASP A 276 -4.62 1.57 -21.21
N GLU A 277 -4.29 2.07 -20.01
CA GLU A 277 -2.92 2.37 -19.59
C GLU A 277 -2.06 1.11 -19.41
N GLU A 278 -2.69 -0.04 -19.30
CA GLU A 278 -2.01 -1.35 -19.17
C GLU A 278 -2.12 -2.20 -20.45
N ASP A 279 -2.76 -1.69 -21.53
CA ASP A 279 -2.99 -2.41 -22.79
C ASP A 279 -2.01 -1.94 -23.87
N GLU A 280 -0.94 -2.70 -24.07
CA GLU A 280 0.09 -2.43 -25.08
C GLU A 280 -0.40 -2.56 -26.53
N SER A 281 -1.52 -3.25 -26.75
CA SER A 281 -2.14 -3.32 -28.07
C SER A 281 -2.79 -2.00 -28.48
N ARG A 282 -3.10 -1.14 -27.51
CA ARG A 282 -3.75 0.16 -27.70
C ARG A 282 -2.82 1.34 -27.48
N ARG A 283 -1.88 1.20 -26.55
CA ARG A 283 -0.97 2.26 -26.17
C ARG A 283 0.49 1.77 -26.19
N PRO A 284 1.33 2.34 -27.04
CA PRO A 284 2.77 1.98 -27.07
C PRO A 284 3.49 2.24 -25.75
N ASP A 285 3.00 3.20 -24.96
CA ASP A 285 3.53 3.58 -23.65
C ASP A 285 2.81 2.88 -22.47
N ALA A 286 1.96 1.89 -22.75
CA ALA A 286 1.28 1.11 -21.73
C ALA A 286 2.26 0.49 -20.73
N TYR A 287 1.83 0.33 -19.49
CA TYR A 287 2.66 -0.23 -18.43
C TYR A 287 3.10 -1.66 -18.76
N ARG A 288 4.32 -2.00 -18.36
CA ARG A 288 4.82 -3.37 -18.38
C ARG A 288 4.45 -4.04 -17.07
N ASP A 289 3.52 -4.97 -17.07
CA ASP A 289 3.07 -5.65 -15.85
C ASP A 289 2.81 -7.14 -16.08
N LEU A 290 2.52 -7.88 -15.01
CA LEU A 290 2.35 -9.32 -14.99
C LEU A 290 1.07 -9.71 -14.26
N HIS A 291 0.36 -10.69 -14.83
CA HIS A 291 -0.82 -11.31 -14.24
C HIS A 291 -0.70 -12.83 -14.28
N MET A 292 -1.58 -13.52 -13.58
CA MET A 292 -1.61 -14.99 -13.54
C MET A 292 -3.05 -15.48 -13.74
N ARG A 293 -3.20 -16.54 -14.53
CA ARG A 293 -4.37 -17.40 -14.56
C ARG A 293 -4.05 -18.67 -13.77
N LEU A 294 -4.94 -19.06 -12.86
CA LEU A 294 -4.77 -20.20 -11.99
C LEU A 294 -5.99 -21.12 -12.06
N THR A 295 -5.75 -22.42 -12.05
CA THR A 295 -6.78 -23.46 -11.89
C THR A 295 -6.39 -24.43 -10.78
N GLY A 296 -7.34 -25.23 -10.32
CA GLY A 296 -7.11 -26.22 -9.27
C GLY A 296 -7.58 -25.79 -7.89
N HIS A 297 -7.09 -26.45 -6.86
CA HIS A 297 -7.55 -26.28 -5.48
C HIS A 297 -7.37 -24.86 -4.93
N VAL A 298 -6.33 -24.15 -5.37
CA VAL A 298 -6.01 -22.76 -4.95
C VAL A 298 -7.15 -21.77 -5.22
N VAL A 299 -7.99 -22.03 -6.23
CA VAL A 299 -9.13 -21.18 -6.55
C VAL A 299 -10.11 -21.07 -5.38
N ARG A 300 -10.20 -22.10 -4.54
CA ARG A 300 -11.01 -22.08 -3.30
C ARG A 300 -10.53 -20.99 -2.34
N SER A 301 -9.22 -20.91 -2.11
CA SER A 301 -8.64 -19.89 -1.22
C SER A 301 -8.84 -18.49 -1.78
N LEU A 302 -8.67 -18.30 -3.09
CA LEU A 302 -8.92 -17.02 -3.77
C LEU A 302 -10.40 -16.62 -3.71
N GLN A 303 -11.31 -17.59 -3.86
CA GLN A 303 -12.75 -17.36 -3.70
C GLN A 303 -13.10 -16.90 -2.28
N LEU A 304 -12.47 -17.48 -1.25
CA LEU A 304 -12.66 -17.04 0.14
C LEU A 304 -12.19 -15.61 0.36
N VAL A 305 -11.05 -15.22 -0.24
CA VAL A 305 -10.55 -13.85 -0.17
C VAL A 305 -11.58 -12.87 -0.73
N PHE A 306 -12.15 -13.16 -1.90
CA PHE A 306 -13.20 -12.32 -2.48
C PHE A 306 -14.43 -12.21 -1.56
N VAL A 307 -14.91 -13.33 -1.03
CA VAL A 307 -16.09 -13.35 -0.15
C VAL A 307 -15.84 -12.56 1.14
N GLU A 308 -14.67 -12.70 1.74
CA GLU A 308 -14.26 -11.88 2.90
C GLU A 308 -14.29 -10.38 2.59
N ASP A 309 -13.75 -9.98 1.44
CA ASP A 309 -13.69 -8.57 1.02
C ASP A 309 -15.07 -8.02 0.67
N TRP A 310 -15.91 -8.83 0.04
CA TRP A 310 -17.30 -8.46 -0.24
C TRP A 310 -18.10 -8.22 1.04
N ILE A 311 -18.07 -9.17 1.98
CA ILE A 311 -18.75 -9.04 3.28
C ILE A 311 -18.19 -7.85 4.07
N TYR A 312 -16.88 -7.64 4.00
CA TYR A 312 -16.24 -6.50 4.65
C TYR A 312 -16.72 -5.17 4.07
N ALA A 313 -16.84 -5.06 2.77
CA ALA A 313 -17.23 -3.83 2.06
C ALA A 313 -18.74 -3.53 2.23
N THR A 314 -19.59 -4.53 2.06
CA THR A 314 -21.06 -4.38 2.06
C THR A 314 -21.65 -4.44 3.46
N GLY A 315 -21.06 -5.24 4.34
CA GLY A 315 -21.63 -5.58 5.64
C GLY A 315 -22.75 -6.60 5.57
N GLU A 316 -22.89 -7.27 4.41
CA GLU A 316 -23.87 -8.35 4.24
C GLU A 316 -23.63 -9.50 5.21
N PRO A 317 -24.70 -10.16 5.69
CA PRO A 317 -24.55 -11.36 6.50
C PRO A 317 -24.03 -12.52 5.64
N LYS A 318 -23.24 -13.41 6.23
CA LYS A 318 -22.64 -14.58 5.58
C LYS A 318 -23.65 -15.51 4.93
N ASP A 319 -24.81 -15.64 5.56
CA ASP A 319 -25.89 -16.55 5.15
C ASP A 319 -26.44 -16.24 3.74
N ARG A 320 -26.17 -15.02 3.22
CA ARG A 320 -26.44 -14.68 1.82
C ARG A 320 -25.49 -15.34 0.82
N PHE A 321 -24.32 -15.78 1.28
CA PHE A 321 -23.45 -16.62 0.50
C PHE A 321 -23.72 -18.08 0.88
N ASN A 322 -24.28 -18.83 -0.03
CA ASN A 322 -24.21 -20.29 0.10
C ASN A 322 -22.78 -20.71 -0.27
N ILE A 323 -21.87 -20.58 0.70
CA ILE A 323 -20.44 -20.80 0.48
C ILE A 323 -20.18 -22.19 -0.13
N ALA A 324 -20.91 -23.20 0.30
CA ALA A 324 -20.79 -24.57 -0.24
C ALA A 324 -21.10 -24.64 -1.76
N GLN A 325 -21.94 -23.75 -2.27
CA GLN A 325 -22.28 -23.71 -3.71
C GLN A 325 -21.29 -22.89 -4.54
N LEU A 326 -20.32 -22.21 -3.91
CA LEU A 326 -19.28 -21.46 -4.63
C LEU A 326 -18.16 -22.36 -5.16
N TRP A 327 -18.14 -23.62 -4.74
CA TRP A 327 -17.16 -24.60 -5.19
C TRP A 327 -17.84 -25.76 -5.90
N PRO A 328 -17.43 -26.07 -7.11
CA PRO A 328 -17.91 -27.26 -7.81
C PRO A 328 -17.53 -28.51 -7.02
N ASN A 329 -18.41 -29.50 -7.04
CA ASN A 329 -18.15 -30.78 -6.35
C ASN A 329 -16.99 -31.58 -6.97
N ASP A 330 -16.65 -31.27 -8.22
CA ASP A 330 -15.55 -31.85 -9.00
C ASP A 330 -14.27 -30.96 -8.98
N THR A 331 -14.15 -30.03 -8.03
CA THR A 331 -12.90 -29.29 -7.84
C THR A 331 -11.80 -30.26 -7.42
N PRO A 332 -10.65 -30.27 -8.13
CA PRO A 332 -9.53 -31.12 -7.79
C PRO A 332 -9.15 -31.03 -6.32
N SER A 333 -8.83 -32.16 -5.70
CA SER A 333 -8.27 -32.17 -4.35
C SER A 333 -6.87 -31.54 -4.35
N ARG A 334 -6.37 -31.12 -3.20
CA ARG A 334 -5.00 -30.59 -3.10
C ARG A 334 -3.96 -31.58 -3.64
N GLN A 335 -4.19 -32.86 -3.48
CA GLN A 335 -3.27 -33.93 -3.92
C GLN A 335 -3.26 -34.13 -5.45
N GLU A 336 -4.30 -33.67 -6.16
CA GLU A 336 -4.38 -33.76 -7.62
C GLU A 336 -3.64 -32.61 -8.36
N GLY A 337 -3.32 -31.49 -7.66
CA GLY A 337 -2.49 -30.45 -8.21
C GLY A 337 -1.00 -30.73 -8.02
N SER A 338 -0.21 -30.58 -9.09
CA SER A 338 1.23 -30.80 -9.06
C SER A 338 2.04 -29.58 -8.58
N ILE A 339 1.46 -28.39 -8.68
CA ILE A 339 2.12 -27.11 -8.39
C ILE A 339 1.77 -26.66 -6.98
N ASN A 340 2.75 -26.55 -6.10
CA ASN A 340 2.54 -26.04 -4.75
C ASN A 340 2.36 -24.51 -4.79
N VAL A 341 1.21 -24.04 -4.32
CA VAL A 341 0.88 -22.62 -4.28
C VAL A 341 0.26 -22.22 -2.95
N GLN A 342 0.51 -20.99 -2.54
CA GLN A 342 -0.10 -20.44 -1.34
C GLN A 342 -0.55 -19.01 -1.55
N VAL A 343 -1.77 -18.71 -1.12
CA VAL A 343 -2.37 -17.38 -1.20
C VAL A 343 -1.85 -16.51 -0.06
N LEU A 344 -1.21 -15.42 -0.39
CA LEU A 344 -0.67 -14.42 0.54
C LEU A 344 -1.57 -13.20 0.57
N VAL A 345 -2.31 -13.03 1.65
CA VAL A 345 -3.12 -11.83 1.89
C VAL A 345 -2.45 -10.95 2.92
N SER A 346 -2.31 -9.69 2.59
CA SER A 346 -1.84 -8.64 3.50
C SER A 346 -2.85 -7.52 3.58
N GLY A 347 -2.88 -6.82 4.71
CA GLY A 347 -3.78 -5.70 4.89
C GLY A 347 -3.54 -4.98 6.23
N PRO A 348 -4.05 -3.76 6.36
CA PRO A 348 -3.88 -2.97 7.58
C PRO A 348 -4.59 -3.58 8.79
N ASP A 349 -5.51 -4.51 8.56
CA ASP A 349 -6.22 -5.30 9.57
C ASP A 349 -5.49 -6.58 9.97
N SER A 350 -4.47 -7.00 9.22
CA SER A 350 -3.59 -8.10 9.60
C SER A 350 -2.74 -7.73 10.83
N GLY A 351 -2.43 -8.71 11.66
CA GLY A 351 -1.44 -8.56 12.76
C GLY A 351 0.00 -8.57 12.25
N TRP A 352 0.19 -9.05 11.03
CA TRP A 352 1.46 -9.35 10.43
C TRP A 352 1.54 -8.74 9.03
N GLU A 353 2.67 -8.18 8.66
CA GLU A 353 2.97 -7.72 7.31
C GLU A 353 3.31 -8.93 6.42
N THR A 354 2.32 -9.78 6.11
CA THR A 354 2.52 -11.15 5.61
C THR A 354 3.42 -11.21 4.39
N ILE A 355 3.09 -10.47 3.31
CA ILE A 355 3.86 -10.52 2.05
C ILE A 355 5.29 -10.04 2.27
N HIS A 356 5.47 -8.93 2.96
CA HIS A 356 6.80 -8.40 3.30
C HIS A 356 7.62 -9.38 4.15
N ARG A 357 6.98 -9.98 5.17
CA ARG A 357 7.64 -10.95 6.04
C ARG A 357 8.11 -12.19 5.27
N LEU A 358 7.28 -12.68 4.36
CA LEU A 358 7.64 -13.84 3.53
C LEU A 358 8.73 -13.52 2.52
N GLN A 359 8.71 -12.32 1.92
CA GLN A 359 9.83 -11.89 1.06
C GLN A 359 11.14 -11.81 1.85
N VAL A 360 11.12 -11.24 3.06
CA VAL A 360 12.31 -11.18 3.93
C VAL A 360 12.77 -12.57 4.34
N ALA A 361 11.85 -13.47 4.72
CA ALA A 361 12.18 -14.85 5.05
C ALA A 361 12.78 -15.60 3.85
N ALA A 362 12.18 -15.47 2.66
CA ALA A 362 12.70 -16.09 1.44
C ALA A 362 14.09 -15.56 1.05
N ILE A 363 14.41 -14.28 1.30
CA ILE A 363 15.76 -13.75 1.11
C ILE A 363 16.76 -14.43 2.07
N HIS A 364 16.36 -14.69 3.31
CA HIS A 364 17.23 -15.36 4.29
C HIS A 364 17.41 -16.86 4.02
N GLU A 365 16.41 -17.52 3.44
CA GLU A 365 16.49 -18.93 3.05
C GLU A 365 17.26 -19.15 1.76
N ALA A 366 17.34 -18.15 0.87
CA ALA A 366 18.00 -18.22 -0.43
C ALA A 366 19.47 -18.62 -0.31
N ARG A 367 19.96 -19.43 -1.27
CA ARG A 367 21.30 -20.00 -1.31
C ARG A 367 22.13 -19.52 -2.52
N GLU A 368 21.46 -19.16 -3.62
CA GLU A 368 22.10 -18.84 -4.90
C GLU A 368 21.76 -17.44 -5.38
N ARG A 369 20.47 -17.08 -5.39
CA ARG A 369 20.02 -15.83 -5.98
C ARG A 369 18.72 -15.27 -5.37
N VAL A 370 18.60 -13.95 -5.46
CA VAL A 370 17.39 -13.20 -5.13
C VAL A 370 17.14 -12.15 -6.21
N TRP A 371 16.05 -12.26 -6.95
CA TRP A 371 15.65 -11.28 -7.95
C TRP A 371 14.35 -10.59 -7.52
N LEU A 372 14.37 -9.28 -7.44
CA LEU A 372 13.25 -8.45 -7.05
C LEU A 372 12.90 -7.47 -8.15
N VAL A 373 11.66 -7.48 -8.60
CA VAL A 373 11.10 -6.56 -9.59
C VAL A 373 9.92 -5.82 -8.96
N THR A 374 9.97 -4.50 -8.97
CA THR A 374 8.91 -3.68 -8.35
C THR A 374 8.86 -2.27 -8.94
N PRO A 375 7.65 -1.71 -9.18
CA PRO A 375 7.52 -0.33 -9.64
C PRO A 375 7.92 0.69 -8.58
N TYR A 376 7.70 0.35 -7.29
CA TYR A 376 7.99 1.23 -6.17
C TYR A 376 8.88 0.49 -5.17
N PHE A 377 10.10 0.99 -5.03
CA PHE A 377 11.10 0.43 -4.15
C PHE A 377 11.37 1.40 -2.97
N VAL A 378 10.67 1.18 -1.89
CA VAL A 378 10.84 1.94 -0.64
C VAL A 378 10.94 0.94 0.53
N PRO A 379 12.08 0.26 0.65
CA PRO A 379 12.24 -0.85 1.59
C PRO A 379 12.32 -0.37 3.03
N GLY A 380 11.75 -1.16 3.94
CA GLY A 380 11.98 -1.05 5.36
C GLY A 380 13.40 -1.52 5.75
N GLU A 381 13.79 -1.30 7.01
CA GLU A 381 15.12 -1.67 7.52
C GLU A 381 15.38 -3.18 7.39
N ALA A 382 14.41 -4.02 7.78
CA ALA A 382 14.55 -5.48 7.70
C ALA A 382 14.81 -5.96 6.26
N ALA A 383 14.09 -5.42 5.29
CA ALA A 383 14.26 -5.78 3.88
C ALA A 383 15.60 -5.31 3.32
N ARG A 384 16.06 -4.09 3.67
CA ARG A 384 17.38 -3.59 3.27
C ARG A 384 18.49 -4.46 3.83
N MET A 385 18.41 -4.79 5.13
CA MET A 385 19.39 -5.64 5.78
C MET A 385 19.42 -7.04 5.15
N ALA A 386 18.26 -7.62 4.84
CA ALA A 386 18.17 -8.92 4.18
C ALA A 386 18.83 -8.90 2.79
N LEU A 387 18.48 -7.93 1.93
CA LEU A 387 19.05 -7.79 0.57
C LEU A 387 20.57 -7.54 0.59
N THR A 388 21.04 -6.64 1.47
CA THR A 388 22.48 -6.34 1.58
C THR A 388 23.25 -7.53 2.15
N SER A 389 22.70 -8.24 3.15
CA SER A 389 23.33 -9.43 3.71
C SER A 389 23.43 -10.57 2.69
N ALA A 390 22.39 -10.80 1.90
CA ALA A 390 22.41 -11.79 0.83
C ALA A 390 23.49 -11.48 -0.24
N ALA A 391 23.58 -10.22 -0.68
CA ALA A 391 24.59 -9.78 -1.62
C ALA A 391 26.01 -9.84 -1.07
N LEU A 392 26.24 -9.40 0.19
CA LEU A 392 27.52 -9.52 0.87
C LEU A 392 27.90 -10.99 1.11
N GLY A 393 26.93 -11.87 1.27
CA GLY A 393 27.10 -13.31 1.36
C GLY A 393 27.44 -13.99 0.02
N GLY A 394 27.44 -13.24 -1.10
CA GLY A 394 27.83 -13.74 -2.42
C GLY A 394 26.69 -14.20 -3.30
N LEU A 395 25.42 -14.05 -2.91
CA LEU A 395 24.27 -14.38 -3.75
C LEU A 395 24.13 -13.41 -4.93
N ASP A 396 23.57 -13.88 -6.04
CA ASP A 396 23.20 -13.04 -7.19
C ASP A 396 21.92 -12.25 -6.87
N VAL A 397 22.09 -11.10 -6.21
CA VAL A 397 20.95 -10.23 -5.85
C VAL A 397 20.75 -9.18 -6.93
N ARG A 398 19.56 -9.21 -7.57
CA ARG A 398 19.17 -8.26 -8.63
C ARG A 398 17.92 -7.49 -8.24
N LEU A 399 17.96 -6.19 -8.45
CA LEU A 399 16.81 -5.28 -8.29
C LEU A 399 16.49 -4.64 -9.63
N LEU A 400 15.25 -4.79 -10.08
CA LEU A 400 14.72 -4.14 -11.27
C LEU A 400 13.63 -3.14 -10.88
N VAL A 401 13.80 -1.90 -11.31
CA VAL A 401 12.85 -0.80 -11.06
C VAL A 401 12.61 -0.01 -12.35
N PRO A 402 11.53 0.77 -12.47
CA PRO A 402 11.37 1.65 -13.62
C PRO A 402 12.43 2.77 -13.59
N LYS A 403 12.94 3.16 -14.77
CA LYS A 403 13.79 4.34 -14.93
C LYS A 403 13.08 5.62 -14.48
N MET A 404 11.80 5.71 -14.81
CA MET A 404 10.89 6.75 -14.33
C MET A 404 9.56 6.08 -13.94
N SER A 405 9.12 6.26 -12.70
CA SER A 405 7.79 5.86 -12.30
C SER A 405 6.76 6.96 -12.64
N ASP A 406 5.49 6.65 -12.51
CA ASP A 406 4.37 7.61 -12.60
C ASP A 406 4.46 8.74 -11.56
N SER A 407 5.28 8.56 -10.53
CA SER A 407 5.57 9.55 -9.49
C SER A 407 7.07 9.87 -9.44
N TRP A 408 7.43 11.12 -9.81
CA TRP A 408 8.80 11.61 -9.66
C TRP A 408 9.32 11.44 -8.23
N PHE A 409 8.46 11.66 -7.25
CA PHE A 409 8.81 11.57 -5.84
C PHE A 409 9.19 10.15 -5.41
N VAL A 410 8.45 9.15 -5.87
CA VAL A 410 8.74 7.73 -5.62
C VAL A 410 10.04 7.31 -6.32
N THR A 411 10.29 7.82 -7.53
CA THR A 411 11.56 7.59 -8.23
C THR A 411 12.76 8.11 -7.42
N GLN A 412 12.67 9.33 -6.84
CA GLN A 412 13.74 9.88 -6.01
C GLN A 412 13.90 9.09 -4.69
N ALA A 413 12.79 8.67 -4.08
CA ALA A 413 12.83 7.83 -2.89
C ALA A 413 13.54 6.50 -3.16
N ALA A 414 13.21 5.80 -4.23
CA ALA A 414 13.88 4.56 -4.63
C ALA A 414 15.39 4.75 -4.82
N ARG A 415 15.78 5.78 -5.57
CA ARG A 415 17.19 6.10 -5.85
C ARG A 415 18.01 6.42 -4.61
N SER A 416 17.38 6.91 -3.54
CA SER A 416 18.05 7.21 -2.28
C SER A 416 18.63 5.98 -1.56
N TYR A 417 18.16 4.79 -1.92
CA TYR A 417 18.65 3.52 -1.35
C TYR A 417 19.72 2.85 -2.21
N PHE A 418 19.93 3.29 -3.46
CA PHE A 418 20.78 2.59 -4.41
C PHE A 418 22.26 2.54 -4.00
N ASP A 419 22.80 3.60 -3.42
CA ASP A 419 24.22 3.64 -3.06
C ASP A 419 24.58 2.56 -2.02
N GLU A 420 23.72 2.38 -1.00
CA GLU A 420 23.87 1.36 0.02
C GLU A 420 23.81 -0.06 -0.58
N LEU A 421 22.84 -0.30 -1.45
CA LEU A 421 22.65 -1.61 -2.09
C LEU A 421 23.79 -1.94 -3.07
N LEU A 422 24.21 -0.98 -3.89
CA LEU A 422 25.31 -1.15 -4.82
C LEU A 422 26.65 -1.41 -4.09
N GLN A 423 26.89 -0.75 -2.94
CA GLN A 423 28.05 -0.99 -2.12
C GLN A 423 28.07 -2.41 -1.55
N ALA A 424 26.91 -2.98 -1.24
CA ALA A 424 26.77 -4.35 -0.78
C ALA A 424 26.92 -5.39 -1.91
N GLY A 425 26.91 -4.97 -3.19
CA GLY A 425 27.02 -5.86 -4.34
C GLY A 425 25.71 -6.19 -5.02
N VAL A 426 24.59 -5.57 -4.63
CA VAL A 426 23.31 -5.72 -5.34
C VAL A 426 23.40 -5.13 -6.74
N LYS A 427 22.99 -5.89 -7.75
CA LYS A 427 22.94 -5.44 -9.14
C LYS A 427 21.61 -4.74 -9.40
N ILE A 428 21.64 -3.44 -9.63
CA ILE A 428 20.43 -2.63 -9.84
C ILE A 428 20.28 -2.31 -11.33
N TYR A 429 19.05 -2.45 -11.84
CA TYR A 429 18.69 -2.18 -13.23
C TYR A 429 17.52 -1.22 -13.29
N GLU A 430 17.57 -0.26 -14.22
CA GLU A 430 16.46 0.66 -14.50
C GLU A 430 15.84 0.30 -15.87
N TYR A 431 14.59 -0.15 -15.85
CA TYR A 431 13.81 -0.46 -17.05
C TYR A 431 13.35 0.81 -17.74
N GLY A 432 13.65 0.98 -18.99
CA GLY A 432 13.45 2.24 -19.72
C GLY A 432 12.45 2.25 -20.86
N PRO A 433 12.05 1.12 -21.47
CA PRO A 433 11.17 1.13 -22.64
C PRO A 433 9.77 1.68 -22.35
N ARG A 434 9.20 1.29 -21.21
CA ARG A 434 7.88 1.70 -20.71
C ARG A 434 7.91 1.82 -19.20
N MET A 435 6.84 2.29 -18.55
CA MET A 435 6.71 2.22 -17.09
C MET A 435 6.63 0.75 -16.66
N LEU A 436 7.63 0.29 -15.91
CA LEU A 436 7.62 -1.04 -15.29
C LEU A 436 6.67 -1.04 -14.10
N HIS A 437 5.66 -1.88 -14.15
CA HIS A 437 4.68 -2.02 -13.06
C HIS A 437 4.63 -3.45 -12.50
N THR A 438 5.45 -4.37 -12.98
CA THR A 438 5.61 -5.75 -12.50
C THR A 438 5.98 -5.81 -11.02
N LYS A 439 5.34 -6.72 -10.27
CA LYS A 439 5.64 -7.03 -8.88
C LYS A 439 5.93 -8.52 -8.79
N ALA A 440 7.21 -8.85 -8.88
CA ALA A 440 7.69 -10.23 -8.88
C ALA A 440 8.95 -10.37 -8.03
N PHE A 441 9.08 -11.52 -7.41
CA PHE A 441 10.21 -11.90 -6.58
C PHE A 441 10.56 -13.36 -6.87
N ILE A 442 11.83 -13.66 -7.04
CA ILE A 442 12.37 -15.02 -7.16
C ILE A 442 13.43 -15.20 -6.09
N ALA A 443 13.36 -16.33 -5.38
CA ALA A 443 14.43 -16.85 -4.53
C ALA A 443 14.84 -18.24 -5.08
N ASP A 444 16.10 -18.39 -5.40
CA ASP A 444 16.68 -19.56 -6.01
C ASP A 444 15.94 -20.03 -7.29
N HIS A 445 15.74 -21.33 -7.49
CA HIS A 445 15.11 -21.88 -8.68
C HIS A 445 13.71 -22.45 -8.44
N ASP A 446 13.25 -22.42 -7.21
CA ASP A 446 12.08 -23.16 -6.77
C ASP A 446 10.99 -22.29 -6.09
N VAL A 447 11.28 -21.04 -5.71
CA VAL A 447 10.31 -20.16 -5.05
C VAL A 447 10.15 -18.84 -5.81
N CYS A 448 8.91 -18.48 -6.11
CA CYS A 448 8.57 -17.14 -6.54
C CYS A 448 7.35 -16.56 -5.80
N ILE A 449 7.31 -15.23 -5.71
CA ILE A 449 6.15 -14.49 -5.17
C ILE A 449 5.78 -13.42 -6.20
N ALA A 450 4.53 -13.45 -6.69
CA ALA A 450 4.03 -12.44 -7.60
C ALA A 450 2.60 -12.05 -7.26
N GLY A 451 2.20 -10.79 -7.57
CA GLY A 451 0.86 -10.34 -7.25
C GLY A 451 0.69 -8.82 -7.31
N SER A 452 -0.10 -8.28 -6.38
CA SER A 452 -0.43 -6.85 -6.36
C SER A 452 0.53 -5.99 -5.53
N ALA A 453 1.32 -6.60 -4.62
CA ALA A 453 2.09 -5.87 -3.63
C ALA A 453 3.39 -5.30 -4.18
N ASN A 454 3.56 -3.98 -4.10
CA ASN A 454 4.83 -3.31 -4.32
C ASN A 454 5.79 -3.55 -3.14
N PHE A 455 7.07 -3.25 -3.35
CA PHE A 455 8.07 -3.35 -2.29
C PHE A 455 8.22 -2.00 -1.57
N ASP A 456 7.14 -1.56 -0.94
CA ASP A 456 7.04 -0.26 -0.26
C ASP A 456 6.22 -0.33 1.05
N HIS A 457 6.35 0.70 1.89
CA HIS A 457 5.65 0.77 3.16
C HIS A 457 4.12 0.80 3.03
N ARG A 458 3.61 1.35 1.93
CA ARG A 458 2.18 1.44 1.69
C ARG A 458 1.58 0.06 1.43
N SER A 459 2.21 -0.74 0.57
CA SER A 459 1.79 -2.12 0.29
C SER A 459 1.94 -3.02 1.52
N PHE A 460 2.98 -2.80 2.33
CA PHE A 460 3.20 -3.60 3.52
C PHE A 460 2.20 -3.33 4.65
N ARG A 461 1.72 -2.07 4.81
CA ARG A 461 1.02 -1.62 6.03
C ARG A 461 -0.36 -1.01 5.81
N LEU A 462 -0.65 -0.46 4.64
CA LEU A 462 -1.84 0.36 4.41
C LEU A 462 -2.81 -0.21 3.39
N ASN A 463 -2.32 -0.89 2.36
CA ASN A 463 -3.16 -1.49 1.34
C ASN A 463 -3.57 -2.90 1.72
N PHE A 464 -4.74 -3.30 1.23
CA PHE A 464 -5.10 -4.72 1.13
C PHE A 464 -4.48 -5.27 -0.14
N GLU A 465 -3.55 -6.21 0.00
CA GLU A 465 -2.78 -6.80 -1.09
C GLU A 465 -3.08 -8.29 -1.21
N LEU A 466 -2.79 -8.81 -2.40
CA LEU A 466 -2.91 -10.23 -2.73
C LEU A 466 -1.72 -10.64 -3.59
N SER A 467 -0.96 -11.63 -3.14
CA SER A 467 0.12 -12.23 -3.90
C SER A 467 0.02 -13.75 -3.83
N MET A 468 0.66 -14.41 -4.76
CA MET A 468 0.81 -15.87 -4.78
C MET A 468 2.25 -16.21 -4.49
N MET A 469 2.48 -17.12 -3.54
CA MET A 469 3.76 -17.81 -3.41
C MET A 469 3.64 -19.14 -4.14
N ILE A 470 4.53 -19.40 -5.05
CA ILE A 470 4.58 -20.60 -5.87
C ILE A 470 5.91 -21.27 -5.60
N SER A 471 5.85 -22.54 -5.17
CA SER A 471 7.02 -23.37 -4.91
C SER A 471 7.04 -24.51 -5.94
N ASP A 472 7.57 -24.18 -7.14
CA ASP A 472 7.63 -25.08 -8.30
C ASP A 472 8.68 -24.60 -9.30
N GLU A 473 9.66 -25.44 -9.62
CA GLU A 473 10.77 -25.11 -10.52
C GLU A 473 10.30 -24.73 -11.93
N GLY A 474 9.25 -25.38 -12.45
CA GLY A 474 8.71 -25.10 -13.78
C GLY A 474 8.13 -23.71 -13.87
N CYS A 475 7.28 -23.33 -12.91
CA CYS A 475 6.69 -21.99 -12.84
C CYS A 475 7.76 -20.90 -12.62
N VAL A 476 8.77 -21.17 -11.78
CA VAL A 476 9.88 -20.24 -11.56
C VAL A 476 10.70 -20.06 -12.82
N ALA A 477 11.01 -21.15 -13.56
CA ALA A 477 11.76 -21.08 -14.80
C ALA A 477 11.03 -20.29 -15.91
N GLU A 478 9.71 -20.35 -15.96
CA GLU A 478 8.91 -19.53 -16.87
C GLU A 478 8.96 -18.05 -16.49
N LEU A 479 8.77 -17.72 -15.20
CA LEU A 479 8.90 -16.36 -14.70
C LEU A 479 10.33 -15.83 -14.93
N GLU A 480 11.35 -16.63 -14.69
CA GLU A 480 12.74 -16.29 -14.94
C GLU A 480 12.98 -15.84 -16.37
N LYS A 481 12.45 -16.56 -17.37
CA LYS A 481 12.57 -16.18 -18.80
C LYS A 481 11.98 -14.80 -19.07
N ILE A 482 10.83 -14.49 -18.45
CA ILE A 482 10.18 -13.19 -18.55
C ILE A 482 11.10 -12.10 -17.97
N LEU A 483 11.61 -12.33 -16.74
CA LEU A 483 12.46 -11.35 -16.06
C LEU A 483 13.82 -11.16 -16.73
N ILE A 484 14.42 -12.20 -17.31
CA ILE A 484 15.66 -12.09 -18.11
C ILE A 484 15.46 -11.14 -19.29
N ALA A 485 14.32 -11.25 -19.98
CA ALA A 485 14.02 -10.33 -21.08
C ALA A 485 13.86 -8.88 -20.59
N GLU A 486 13.26 -8.67 -19.40
CA GLU A 486 13.15 -7.34 -18.79
C GLU A 486 14.51 -6.79 -18.36
N PHE A 487 15.38 -7.60 -17.75
CA PHE A 487 16.75 -7.20 -17.42
C PHE A 487 17.56 -6.85 -18.69
N ALA A 488 17.41 -7.61 -19.76
CA ALA A 488 18.10 -7.34 -21.04
C ALA A 488 17.65 -6.02 -21.68
N ALA A 489 16.40 -5.62 -21.48
CA ALA A 489 15.86 -4.34 -21.94
C ALA A 489 16.15 -3.16 -20.99
N SER A 490 16.90 -3.39 -19.91
CA SER A 490 17.17 -2.41 -18.85
C SER A 490 18.61 -1.91 -18.87
N SER A 491 18.83 -0.78 -18.24
CA SER A 491 20.17 -0.19 -18.08
C SER A 491 20.71 -0.47 -16.68
N PRO A 492 21.92 -1.02 -16.53
CA PRO A 492 22.51 -1.23 -15.22
C PRO A 492 22.87 0.11 -14.56
N VAL A 493 22.60 0.23 -13.29
CA VAL A 493 22.96 1.39 -12.47
C VAL A 493 24.40 1.23 -11.99
N ARG A 494 25.24 2.24 -12.22
CA ARG A 494 26.66 2.22 -11.85
C ARG A 494 26.90 2.83 -10.48
N ASN A 495 27.97 2.37 -9.81
CA ASN A 495 28.41 2.90 -8.51
C ASN A 495 28.98 4.33 -8.59
N ASP A 496 29.51 4.72 -9.76
CA ASP A 496 30.19 6.00 -9.99
C ASP A 496 29.25 7.13 -10.42
N ARG A 497 28.01 7.12 -9.92
CA ARG A 497 27.04 8.15 -10.27
C ARG A 497 27.54 9.52 -9.81
N GLY A 498 28.21 10.27 -10.72
CA GLY A 498 28.61 11.67 -10.52
C GLY A 498 27.37 12.52 -10.24
N ARG A 499 26.94 12.62 -8.97
CA ARG A 499 25.70 13.27 -8.59
C ARG A 499 25.94 14.69 -8.12
N SER A 500 25.34 15.63 -8.81
CA SER A 500 25.20 17.00 -8.31
C SER A 500 24.43 16.99 -6.98
N LEU A 501 24.97 17.70 -5.99
CA LEU A 501 24.36 17.83 -4.66
C LEU A 501 22.91 18.32 -4.76
N TRP A 502 22.66 19.37 -5.52
CA TRP A 502 21.35 20.02 -5.59
C TRP A 502 20.36 19.34 -6.54
N LEU A 503 20.84 18.74 -7.63
CA LEU A 503 19.96 18.14 -8.63
C LEU A 503 19.55 16.70 -8.31
N HIS A 504 20.34 16.00 -7.48
CA HIS A 504 20.11 14.57 -7.19
C HIS A 504 20.06 14.29 -5.69
N ARG A 505 21.15 14.59 -4.93
CA ARG A 505 21.24 14.17 -3.53
C ARG A 505 20.21 14.82 -2.61
N VAL A 506 19.95 16.12 -2.77
CA VAL A 506 18.96 16.84 -1.95
C VAL A 506 17.53 16.34 -2.24
N PRO A 507 17.07 16.22 -3.50
CA PRO A 507 15.78 15.62 -3.80
C PRO A 507 15.62 14.20 -3.28
N GLU A 508 16.64 13.34 -3.43
CA GLU A 508 16.63 11.97 -2.92
C GLU A 508 16.53 11.93 -1.40
N ALA A 509 17.31 12.75 -0.69
CA ALA A 509 17.26 12.85 0.77
C ALA A 509 15.90 13.35 1.27
N PHE A 510 15.32 14.35 0.59
CA PHE A 510 13.99 14.85 0.91
C PHE A 510 12.91 13.78 0.68
N ALA A 511 12.96 13.08 -0.46
CA ALA A 511 12.05 11.98 -0.76
C ALA A 511 12.19 10.83 0.25
N ARG A 512 13.42 10.53 0.70
CA ARG A 512 13.67 9.52 1.75
C ARG A 512 13.02 9.88 3.09
N LEU A 513 12.99 11.15 3.47
CA LEU A 513 12.29 11.58 4.70
C LEU A 513 10.80 11.29 4.67
N ALA A 514 10.19 11.32 3.49
CA ALA A 514 8.78 11.01 3.30
C ALA A 514 8.50 9.53 3.02
N SER A 515 9.51 8.67 2.95
CA SER A 515 9.39 7.22 2.75
C SER A 515 8.33 6.54 3.62
N PRO A 516 8.13 6.89 4.90
CA PRO A 516 7.09 6.28 5.72
C PRO A 516 5.65 6.58 5.28
N LEU A 517 5.47 7.53 4.34
CA LEU A 517 4.17 7.92 3.78
C LEU A 517 3.90 7.31 2.40
N LEU A 518 4.94 6.71 1.79
CA LEU A 518 4.95 6.10 0.46
C LEU A 518 4.64 4.61 0.47
#